data_1d036bd871672e581c21762110469818
#
_entry.id   1d036bd871672e581c21762110469818
#
_cell.length_a   1.000
_cell.length_b   1.000
_cell.length_c   1.000
_cell.angle_alpha   90.00
_cell.angle_beta   90.00
_cell.angle_gamma   90.00
#
_symmetry.space_group_name_H-M   'P 1'
#
loop_
_entity.id
_entity.type
_entity.pdbx_description
1 polymer ?
#
loop_
_entity_poly.entity_id
_entity_poly.type
_entity_poly.pdbx_seq_one_letter_code
_entity_poly.pdbx_strand_id
1 'polypeptide(L)'
;KVHIKGRENLIKGRPVVLVANHQSEWETYFLQVLVTPLSTVLKKELLSIPFFGWGLRMVQPIAIDRGQPTSALKQILKQGKERLDGGRSVLIFPEGTRVRPGEQKAFNKGAAMLATSAGVPILPIVHNGGHFWPGKKWRKIPGTIDVVIGPEIASEGKKTGQLHEEM
;
A
#
# COMPACT_ATOMS: atom_id res chain seq x y z
N LYS A 1 -9.21 -5.75 18.58
CA LYS A 1 -7.92 -6.42 18.77
C LYS A 1 -7.27 -6.64 17.40
N VAL A 2 -5.92 -6.65 17.31
CA VAL A 2 -5.20 -6.99 16.09
C VAL A 2 -4.33 -8.20 16.36
N HIS A 3 -4.36 -9.17 15.46
CA HIS A 3 -3.54 -10.37 15.48
C HIS A 3 -2.68 -10.38 14.20
N ILE A 4 -1.36 -10.49 14.36
CA ILE A 4 -0.41 -10.42 13.24
C ILE A 4 0.33 -11.75 13.13
N LYS A 5 0.25 -12.36 11.95
CA LYS A 5 1.03 -13.54 11.55
C LYS A 5 2.11 -13.12 10.56
N GLY A 6 3.25 -13.78 10.58
CA GLY A 6 4.36 -13.50 9.66
C GLY A 6 5.16 -12.24 10.00
N ARG A 7 5.23 -11.83 11.27
CA ARG A 7 6.04 -10.67 11.71
C ARG A 7 7.52 -10.83 11.36
N GLU A 8 8.01 -12.06 11.30
CA GLU A 8 9.37 -12.42 10.88
C GLU A 8 9.68 -12.01 9.45
N ASN A 9 8.65 -11.85 8.60
CA ASN A 9 8.78 -11.40 7.22
C ASN A 9 8.95 -9.88 7.07
N LEU A 10 8.80 -9.11 8.17
CA LEU A 10 9.04 -7.67 8.12
C LEU A 10 10.51 -7.37 7.83
N ILE A 11 10.75 -6.75 6.70
CA ILE A 11 12.10 -6.37 6.26
C ILE A 11 12.53 -5.12 7.00
N LYS A 12 13.72 -5.20 7.63
CA LYS A 12 14.35 -4.08 8.33
C LYS A 12 15.59 -3.62 7.56
N GLY A 13 15.87 -2.31 7.62
CA GLY A 13 17.11 -1.72 7.10
C GLY A 13 17.14 -1.48 5.59
N ARG A 14 16.12 -1.87 4.84
CA ARG A 14 15.99 -1.53 3.41
C ARG A 14 14.53 -1.25 3.04
N PRO A 15 14.30 -0.36 2.06
CA PRO A 15 12.94 -0.06 1.59
C PRO A 15 12.36 -1.20 0.76
N VAL A 16 11.04 -1.31 0.76
CA VAL A 16 10.27 -2.29 0.00
C VAL A 16 9.02 -1.66 -0.59
N VAL A 17 8.44 -2.28 -1.60
CA VAL A 17 7.07 -1.97 -2.03
C VAL A 17 6.11 -2.87 -1.25
N LEU A 18 5.32 -2.27 -0.34
CA LEU A 18 4.24 -2.98 0.33
C LEU A 18 3.03 -3.06 -0.60
N VAL A 19 2.46 -4.23 -0.69
CA VAL A 19 1.20 -4.47 -1.41
C VAL A 19 0.19 -5.02 -0.41
N ALA A 20 -0.94 -4.33 -0.26
CA ALA A 20 -2.00 -4.75 0.65
C ALA A 20 -3.38 -4.61 0.00
N ASN A 21 -4.33 -5.44 0.42
CA ASN A 21 -5.73 -5.27 0.03
C ASN A 21 -6.32 -4.02 0.68
N HIS A 22 -7.22 -3.32 -0.04
CA HIS A 22 -7.82 -2.06 0.41
C HIS A 22 -9.31 -2.24 0.72
N GLN A 23 -9.68 -2.21 1.98
CA GLN A 23 -11.06 -2.44 2.43
C GLN A 23 -11.65 -1.27 3.23
N SER A 24 -10.80 -0.51 3.95
CA SER A 24 -11.26 0.54 4.85
C SER A 24 -10.24 1.69 4.99
N GLU A 25 -10.44 2.56 5.94
CA GLU A 25 -9.43 3.54 6.35
C GLU A 25 -8.42 2.95 7.33
N TRP A 26 -8.81 1.90 8.06
CA TRP A 26 -8.03 1.30 9.15
C TRP A 26 -6.63 0.87 8.73
N GLU A 27 -6.52 0.11 7.65
CA GLU A 27 -5.23 -0.41 7.17
C GLU A 27 -4.27 0.70 6.78
N THR A 28 -4.78 1.85 6.32
CA THR A 28 -3.93 2.99 5.94
C THR A 28 -3.15 3.52 7.13
N TYR A 29 -3.81 3.62 8.29
CA TYR A 29 -3.17 4.04 9.54
C TYR A 29 -2.32 2.93 10.15
N PHE A 30 -2.86 1.70 10.18
CA PHE A 30 -2.18 0.57 10.78
C PHE A 30 -0.85 0.26 10.10
N LEU A 31 -0.82 0.24 8.78
CA LEU A 31 0.39 -0.04 8.01
C LEU A 31 1.46 1.05 8.15
N GLN A 32 1.07 2.32 8.38
CA GLN A 32 2.00 3.40 8.69
C GLN A 32 2.74 3.18 10.02
N VAL A 33 2.08 2.56 10.99
CA VAL A 33 2.70 2.22 12.28
C VAL A 33 3.52 0.93 12.19
N LEU A 34 3.05 -0.02 11.37
CA LEU A 34 3.71 -1.33 11.22
C LEU A 34 5.05 -1.23 10.49
N VAL A 35 5.13 -0.38 9.48
CA VAL A 35 6.33 -0.16 8.66
C VAL A 35 6.66 1.33 8.62
N THR A 36 7.80 1.70 9.18
CA THR A 36 8.25 3.10 9.26
C THR A 36 9.71 3.20 8.83
N PRO A 37 10.06 4.14 7.93
CA PRO A 37 9.20 5.13 7.27
C PRO A 37 8.44 4.56 6.06
N LEU A 38 7.18 4.96 5.90
CA LEU A 38 6.30 4.52 4.84
C LEU A 38 5.67 5.70 4.08
N SER A 39 5.62 5.63 2.76
CA SER A 39 4.91 6.57 1.89
C SER A 39 3.75 5.86 1.21
N THR A 40 2.52 6.34 1.42
CA THR A 40 1.31 5.72 0.85
C THR A 40 0.90 6.43 -0.42
N VAL A 41 0.53 5.67 -1.46
CA VAL A 41 -0.08 6.22 -2.67
C VAL A 41 -1.52 6.64 -2.35
N LEU A 42 -1.82 7.91 -2.52
CA LEU A 42 -3.13 8.48 -2.20
C LEU A 42 -3.63 9.44 -3.27
N LYS A 43 -4.92 9.76 -3.18
CA LYS A 43 -5.58 10.70 -4.07
C LYS A 43 -5.13 12.14 -3.76
N LYS A 44 -4.67 12.89 -4.77
CA LYS A 44 -4.14 14.25 -4.65
C LYS A 44 -5.06 15.20 -3.87
N GLU A 45 -6.37 15.08 -4.06
CA GLU A 45 -7.37 15.96 -3.44
C GLU A 45 -7.39 15.84 -1.91
N LEU A 46 -6.93 14.72 -1.34
CA LEU A 46 -6.82 14.56 0.11
C LEU A 46 -5.83 15.56 0.74
N LEU A 47 -4.82 15.99 -0.02
CA LEU A 47 -3.84 16.98 0.44
C LEU A 47 -4.42 18.40 0.53
N SER A 48 -5.57 18.66 -0.08
CA SER A 48 -6.24 19.96 -0.03
C SER A 48 -7.15 20.12 1.18
N ILE A 49 -7.41 19.05 1.94
CA ILE A 49 -8.25 19.12 3.14
C ILE A 49 -7.46 19.83 4.25
N PRO A 50 -7.97 20.96 4.80
CA PRO A 50 -7.31 21.67 5.89
C PRO A 50 -6.99 20.75 7.08
N PHE A 51 -5.89 20.99 7.76
CA PHE A 51 -5.34 20.20 8.86
C PHE A 51 -4.99 18.75 8.50
N PHE A 52 -5.95 17.99 7.95
CA PHE A 52 -5.76 16.60 7.54
C PHE A 52 -4.71 16.48 6.43
N GLY A 53 -4.83 17.28 5.37
CA GLY A 53 -3.87 17.28 4.27
C GLY A 53 -2.48 17.77 4.70
N TRP A 54 -2.40 18.67 5.68
CA TRP A 54 -1.12 19.10 6.25
C TRP A 54 -0.45 17.96 7.00
N GLY A 55 -1.19 17.23 7.85
CA GLY A 55 -0.67 16.03 8.51
C GLY A 55 -0.23 14.95 7.53
N LEU A 56 -1.03 14.72 6.46
CA LEU A 56 -0.66 13.75 5.41
C LEU A 56 0.66 14.11 4.72
N ARG A 57 0.97 15.37 4.50
CA ARG A 57 2.24 15.79 3.87
C ARG A 57 3.45 15.41 4.69
N MET A 58 3.33 15.33 6.02
CA MET A 58 4.44 14.94 6.91
C MET A 58 4.90 13.51 6.66
N VAL A 59 4.02 12.61 6.24
CA VAL A 59 4.38 11.22 5.88
C VAL A 59 4.86 11.08 4.43
N GLN A 60 5.07 12.21 3.73
CA GLN A 60 5.59 12.26 2.36
C GLN A 60 4.86 11.31 1.39
N PRO A 61 3.55 11.42 1.25
CA PRO A 61 2.77 10.52 0.42
C PRO A 61 3.10 10.68 -1.06
N ILE A 62 2.69 9.69 -1.85
CA ILE A 62 2.70 9.77 -3.30
C ILE A 62 1.30 10.18 -3.75
N ALA A 63 1.17 11.44 -4.13
CA ALA A 63 -0.11 12.02 -4.54
C ALA A 63 -0.35 11.79 -6.03
N ILE A 64 -1.48 11.17 -6.38
CA ILE A 64 -1.84 10.86 -7.77
C ILE A 64 -3.19 11.45 -8.17
N ASP A 65 -3.30 11.80 -9.44
CA ASP A 65 -4.59 12.10 -10.06
C ASP A 65 -5.17 10.82 -10.66
N ARG A 66 -6.21 10.30 -10.02
CA ARG A 66 -6.87 9.05 -10.48
C ARG A 66 -7.76 9.26 -11.72
N GLY A 67 -8.06 10.49 -12.09
CA GLY A 67 -8.81 10.82 -13.31
C GLY A 67 -8.00 10.59 -14.59
N GLN A 68 -6.68 10.46 -14.47
CA GLN A 68 -5.76 10.25 -15.59
C GLN A 68 -4.85 9.04 -15.34
N PRO A 69 -5.27 7.82 -15.69
CA PRO A 69 -4.54 6.58 -15.32
C PRO A 69 -3.08 6.55 -15.76
N THR A 70 -2.78 7.01 -16.98
CA THR A 70 -1.41 7.06 -17.50
C THR A 70 -0.53 8.05 -16.73
N SER A 71 -1.08 9.21 -16.38
CA SER A 71 -0.41 10.20 -15.56
C SER A 71 -0.20 9.69 -14.14
N ALA A 72 -1.21 9.03 -13.56
CA ALA A 72 -1.13 8.43 -12.23
C ALA A 72 0.00 7.39 -12.15
N LEU A 73 0.12 6.51 -13.14
CA LEU A 73 1.20 5.54 -13.20
C LEU A 73 2.58 6.20 -13.28
N LYS A 74 2.75 7.21 -14.12
CA LYS A 74 4.00 7.98 -14.21
C LYS A 74 4.36 8.63 -12.87
N GLN A 75 3.36 9.18 -12.16
CA GLN A 75 3.54 9.79 -10.84
C GLN A 75 3.96 8.75 -9.80
N ILE A 76 3.34 7.56 -9.80
CA ILE A 76 3.73 6.45 -8.91
C ILE A 76 5.18 6.05 -9.16
N LEU A 77 5.58 5.84 -10.41
CA LEU A 77 6.93 5.42 -10.75
C LEU A 77 7.97 6.48 -10.36
N LYS A 78 7.72 7.75 -10.70
CA LYS A 78 8.66 8.84 -10.40
C LYS A 78 8.78 9.06 -8.89
N GLN A 79 7.68 9.42 -8.23
CA GLN A 79 7.70 9.73 -6.80
C GLN A 79 8.02 8.50 -5.95
N GLY A 80 7.51 7.31 -6.35
CA GLY A 80 7.77 6.05 -5.65
C GLY A 80 9.26 5.72 -5.66
N LYS A 81 9.93 5.85 -6.81
CA LYS A 81 11.37 5.66 -6.88
C LYS A 81 12.13 6.65 -6.00
N GLU A 82 11.77 7.94 -6.03
CA GLU A 82 12.36 8.96 -5.16
C GLU A 82 12.23 8.61 -3.66
N ARG A 83 11.09 8.03 -3.25
CA ARG A 83 10.88 7.61 -1.86
C ARG A 83 11.72 6.39 -1.50
N LEU A 84 11.77 5.39 -2.39
CA LEU A 84 12.57 4.18 -2.19
C LEU A 84 14.07 4.51 -2.14
N ASP A 85 14.57 5.33 -3.06
CA ASP A 85 15.96 5.79 -3.08
C ASP A 85 16.31 6.58 -1.79
N GLY A 86 15.35 7.30 -1.23
CA GLY A 86 15.45 7.98 0.07
C GLY A 86 15.26 7.08 1.30
N GLY A 87 15.23 5.76 1.13
CA GLY A 87 15.13 4.80 2.24
C GLY A 87 13.72 4.61 2.82
N ARG A 88 12.68 5.11 2.14
CA ARG A 88 11.28 4.97 2.56
C ARG A 88 10.59 3.87 1.78
N SER A 89 9.89 2.98 2.47
CA SER A 89 9.02 1.99 1.82
C SER A 89 7.80 2.67 1.17
N VAL A 90 7.22 2.03 0.17
CA VAL A 90 6.05 2.56 -0.54
C VAL A 90 4.88 1.59 -0.43
N LEU A 91 3.73 2.06 0.06
CA LEU A 91 2.49 1.29 0.12
C LEU A 91 1.63 1.55 -1.11
N ILE A 92 1.28 0.47 -1.79
CA ILE A 92 0.36 0.49 -2.93
C ILE A 92 -0.78 -0.49 -2.67
N PHE A 93 -2.00 -0.02 -2.86
CA PHE A 93 -3.19 -0.86 -2.91
C PHE A 93 -3.47 -1.22 -4.38
N PRO A 94 -3.16 -2.46 -4.82
CA PRO A 94 -3.17 -2.78 -6.25
C PRO A 94 -4.56 -2.78 -6.87
N GLU A 95 -5.61 -2.88 -6.07
CA GLU A 95 -7.01 -2.75 -6.50
C GLU A 95 -7.36 -1.31 -6.99
N GLY A 96 -6.56 -0.31 -6.59
CA GLY A 96 -6.74 1.11 -6.94
C GLY A 96 -7.96 1.78 -6.29
N THR A 97 -8.77 1.05 -5.57
CA THR A 97 -9.94 1.54 -4.83
C THR A 97 -10.25 0.58 -3.68
N ARG A 98 -11.12 1.01 -2.75
CA ARG A 98 -11.61 0.10 -1.71
C ARG A 98 -12.53 -0.95 -2.29
N VAL A 99 -12.31 -2.20 -1.89
CA VAL A 99 -13.09 -3.38 -2.28
C VAL A 99 -13.75 -3.95 -1.03
N ARG A 100 -15.02 -4.33 -1.11
CA ARG A 100 -15.74 -4.88 0.04
C ARG A 100 -15.20 -6.27 0.39
N PRO A 101 -15.24 -6.66 1.67
CA PRO A 101 -14.93 -8.04 2.04
C PRO A 101 -15.75 -9.04 1.24
N GLY A 102 -15.08 -10.06 0.68
CA GLY A 102 -15.69 -11.07 -0.17
C GLY A 102 -15.75 -10.72 -1.67
N GLU A 103 -15.53 -9.45 -2.02
CA GLU A 103 -15.40 -9.04 -3.43
C GLU A 103 -13.92 -9.10 -3.86
N GLN A 104 -13.69 -9.36 -5.14
CA GLN A 104 -12.36 -9.35 -5.75
C GLN A 104 -12.29 -8.33 -6.87
N LYS A 105 -11.14 -7.71 -7.02
CA LYS A 105 -10.83 -6.81 -8.13
C LYS A 105 -9.45 -7.12 -8.68
N ALA A 106 -9.33 -7.10 -10.00
CA ALA A 106 -8.05 -7.30 -10.67
C ALA A 106 -7.01 -6.27 -10.20
N PHE A 107 -5.81 -6.74 -9.94
CA PHE A 107 -4.68 -5.92 -9.54
C PHE A 107 -4.14 -5.13 -10.73
N ASN A 108 -3.78 -3.86 -10.52
CA ASN A 108 -3.02 -3.08 -11.48
C ASN A 108 -1.52 -3.38 -11.35
N LYS A 109 -0.79 -3.13 -12.44
CA LYS A 109 0.65 -3.45 -12.53
C LYS A 109 1.57 -2.42 -11.86
N GLY A 110 1.02 -1.36 -11.25
CA GLY A 110 1.82 -0.24 -10.73
C GLY A 110 2.84 -0.65 -9.66
N ALA A 111 2.46 -1.56 -8.76
CA ALA A 111 3.36 -2.07 -7.72
C ALA A 111 4.52 -2.88 -8.30
N ALA A 112 4.22 -3.83 -9.21
CA ALA A 112 5.24 -4.64 -9.87
C ALA A 112 6.19 -3.77 -10.72
N MET A 113 5.65 -2.78 -11.45
CA MET A 113 6.46 -1.83 -12.24
C MET A 113 7.39 -1.01 -11.34
N LEU A 114 6.89 -0.50 -10.21
CA LEU A 114 7.71 0.27 -9.29
C LEU A 114 8.81 -0.61 -8.67
N ALA A 115 8.47 -1.79 -8.18
CA ALA A 115 9.43 -2.71 -7.56
C ALA A 115 10.53 -3.11 -8.57
N THR A 116 10.17 -3.49 -9.80
CA THR A 116 11.12 -3.83 -10.85
C THR A 116 12.03 -2.65 -11.21
N SER A 117 11.45 -1.44 -11.36
CA SER A 117 12.24 -0.26 -11.77
C SER A 117 13.17 0.25 -10.67
N ALA A 118 12.83 0.02 -9.41
CA ALA A 118 13.66 0.43 -8.27
C ALA A 118 14.58 -0.70 -7.76
N GLY A 119 14.44 -1.93 -8.25
CA GLY A 119 15.24 -3.07 -7.79
C GLY A 119 14.98 -3.47 -6.35
N VAL A 120 13.76 -3.25 -5.84
CA VAL A 120 13.37 -3.58 -4.45
C VAL A 120 12.32 -4.69 -4.42
N PRO A 121 12.27 -5.52 -3.37
CA PRO A 121 11.26 -6.57 -3.28
C PRO A 121 9.87 -6.03 -2.98
N ILE A 122 8.85 -6.87 -3.25
CA ILE A 122 7.48 -6.66 -2.82
C ILE A 122 7.26 -7.40 -1.51
N LEU A 123 6.61 -6.75 -0.55
CA LEU A 123 6.13 -7.36 0.69
C LEU A 123 4.61 -7.43 0.68
N PRO A 124 4.02 -8.61 0.46
CA PRO A 124 2.57 -8.75 0.45
C PRO A 124 2.00 -8.80 1.87
N ILE A 125 0.92 -8.06 2.10
CA ILE A 125 0.19 -8.03 3.36
C ILE A 125 -1.31 -8.16 3.06
N VAL A 126 -1.97 -9.08 3.74
CA VAL A 126 -3.43 -9.24 3.65
C VAL A 126 -4.08 -9.10 5.00
N HIS A 127 -5.30 -8.59 5.04
CA HIS A 127 -6.04 -8.39 6.28
C HIS A 127 -7.56 -8.50 6.05
N ASN A 128 -8.30 -8.74 7.12
CA ASN A 128 -9.76 -8.78 7.12
C ASN A 128 -10.39 -7.51 7.75
N GLY A 129 -9.65 -6.41 7.78
CA GLY A 129 -10.04 -5.17 8.48
C GLY A 129 -11.41 -4.62 8.07
N GLY A 130 -11.81 -4.78 6.80
CA GLY A 130 -13.09 -4.29 6.31
C GLY A 130 -14.33 -4.92 6.95
N HIS A 131 -14.22 -6.11 7.53
CA HIS A 131 -15.31 -6.74 8.29
C HIS A 131 -15.62 -5.98 9.58
N PHE A 132 -14.59 -5.48 10.26
CA PHE A 132 -14.69 -4.85 11.57
C PHE A 132 -14.71 -3.32 11.47
N TRP A 133 -14.05 -2.79 10.43
CA TRP A 133 -14.00 -1.36 10.14
C TRP A 133 -14.54 -1.07 8.74
N PRO A 134 -15.86 -1.28 8.52
CA PRO A 134 -16.43 -1.06 7.18
C PRO A 134 -16.27 0.39 6.74
N GLY A 135 -15.74 0.57 5.52
CA GLY A 135 -15.52 1.90 4.95
C GLY A 135 -16.82 2.70 4.85
N LYS A 136 -16.75 4.00 5.06
CA LYS A 136 -17.89 4.95 5.01
C LYS A 136 -19.00 4.70 6.04
N LYS A 137 -18.85 3.76 6.97
CA LYS A 137 -19.82 3.53 8.04
C LYS A 137 -19.31 4.13 9.34
N TRP A 138 -20.18 4.85 10.02
CA TRP A 138 -19.92 5.39 11.36
C TRP A 138 -19.69 4.27 12.39
N ARG A 139 -20.56 3.27 12.39
CA ARG A 139 -20.49 2.16 13.32
C ARG A 139 -19.38 1.18 12.96
N LYS A 140 -18.48 0.94 13.91
CA LYS A 140 -17.45 -0.10 13.85
C LYS A 140 -17.94 -1.35 14.57
N ILE A 141 -17.48 -2.51 14.13
CA ILE A 141 -17.93 -3.82 14.65
C ILE A 141 -16.81 -4.36 15.55
N PRO A 142 -17.10 -4.70 16.81
CA PRO A 142 -16.11 -5.33 17.67
C PRO A 142 -15.61 -6.66 17.11
N GLY A 143 -14.31 -6.93 17.27
CA GLY A 143 -13.74 -8.19 16.84
C GLY A 143 -12.21 -8.16 16.76
N THR A 144 -11.65 -9.18 16.14
CA THR A 144 -10.20 -9.31 15.93
C THR A 144 -9.88 -9.15 14.45
N ILE A 145 -9.04 -8.19 14.14
CA ILE A 145 -8.50 -8.03 12.79
C ILE A 145 -7.26 -8.90 12.68
N ASP A 146 -7.31 -9.85 11.75
CA ASP A 146 -6.16 -10.65 11.39
C ASP A 146 -5.38 -9.95 10.28
N VAL A 147 -4.06 -9.90 10.44
CA VAL A 147 -3.09 -9.39 9.45
C VAL A 147 -2.09 -10.49 9.18
N VAL A 148 -1.89 -10.82 7.93
CA VAL A 148 -0.89 -11.81 7.50
C VAL A 148 0.14 -11.11 6.63
N ILE A 149 1.40 -11.19 7.04
CA ILE A 149 2.55 -10.68 6.31
C ILE A 149 3.17 -11.88 5.60
N GLY A 150 3.10 -11.89 4.27
CA GLY A 150 3.69 -12.95 3.46
C GLY A 150 5.23 -12.81 3.36
N PRO A 151 5.90 -13.81 2.83
CA PRO A 151 7.33 -13.71 2.48
C PRO A 151 7.53 -12.64 1.40
N GLU A 152 8.73 -12.07 1.38
CA GLU A 152 9.08 -11.12 0.32
C GLU A 152 9.11 -11.80 -1.05
N ILE A 153 8.71 -11.06 -2.07
CA ILE A 153 8.81 -11.45 -3.47
C ILE A 153 9.94 -10.65 -4.10
N ALA A 154 11.05 -11.31 -4.42
CA ALA A 154 12.20 -10.65 -5.04
C ALA A 154 11.84 -10.13 -6.44
N SER A 155 12.25 -8.91 -6.75
CA SER A 155 12.07 -8.29 -8.08
C SER A 155 13.27 -8.51 -9.00
N GLU A 156 14.44 -8.85 -8.43
CA GLU A 156 15.69 -9.01 -9.15
C GLU A 156 15.58 -10.12 -10.20
N GLY A 157 16.02 -9.83 -11.43
CA GLY A 157 15.98 -10.77 -12.54
C GLY A 157 14.59 -11.07 -13.12
N LYS A 158 13.52 -10.48 -12.55
CA LYS A 158 12.15 -10.72 -13.01
C LYS A 158 11.62 -9.59 -13.90
N LYS A 159 10.88 -9.98 -14.94
CA LYS A 159 10.08 -9.04 -15.72
C LYS A 159 8.84 -8.62 -14.90
N THR A 160 8.36 -7.41 -15.13
CA THR A 160 7.16 -6.86 -14.46
C THR A 160 5.95 -7.80 -14.52
N GLY A 161 5.73 -8.50 -15.64
CA GLY A 161 4.63 -9.45 -15.79
C GLY A 161 4.72 -10.62 -14.82
N GLN A 162 5.90 -11.23 -14.71
CA GLN A 162 6.16 -12.33 -13.78
C GLN A 162 5.95 -11.90 -12.32
N LEU A 163 6.53 -10.74 -11.96
CA LEU A 163 6.38 -10.20 -10.60
C LEU A 163 4.92 -9.87 -10.27
N HIS A 164 4.15 -9.43 -11.27
CA HIS A 164 2.73 -9.15 -11.11
C HIS A 164 1.88 -10.41 -10.88
N GLU A 165 2.22 -11.52 -11.52
CA GLU A 165 1.53 -12.81 -11.35
C GLU A 165 1.80 -13.45 -9.98
N GLU A 166 2.96 -13.14 -9.36
CA GLU A 166 3.33 -13.65 -8.05
C GLU A 166 2.70 -12.86 -6.87
N MET A 167 2.16 -11.66 -7.15
CA MET A 167 1.48 -10.83 -6.14
C MET A 167 0.11 -11.35 -5.77
#